data_ac5819f648121823465eb365aea5bb6e
#
_entry.id   ac5819f648121823465eb365aea5bb6e
#
_cell.length_a   1.000
_cell.length_b   1.000
_cell.length_c   1.000
_cell.angle_alpha   90.00
_cell.angle_beta   90.00
_cell.angle_gamma   90.00
#
_symmetry.space_group_name_H-M   'P 1'
#
loop_
_entity.id
_entity.type
_entity.pdbx_description
1 polymer ?
#
loop_
_entity_poly.entity_id
_entity_poly.type
_entity_poly.pdbx_seq_one_letter_code
_entity_poly.pdbx_strand_id
1 'polypeptide(L)'
;MRRRSLLAALSLLPAAPAMASGEAARRRRSADPDIVFPAPGRRAWAVQVPQIRIGLLGGENEADRLGRFGPYRDLLAATFGVEVRLFAAADFAGVVQAFSARQIEMAGMGPSGYAAAFMDSNGNVEPLLTTEEADGSISYVSVMVVRRDSGITSLEQMRGRSLAWADPNSTSGYLIPRFQLRAQGIGVEPGQFFGRTGFAGGHEQAVVAVLNRQYDAAVTWASGIGEESEGFTRGNLRAMVEKGLLDMRDLRVIWRSEPILNGPLTVRRDLPEAFKEDMRLFHLALPRAYPAIYRQIERGAGTGYREVTHADYELFVRMRQEEAAARRRRS
;
A
#
# COMPACT_ATOMS: atom_id res chain seq x y z
N MET A 1 23.52 73.25 -12.30
CA MET A 1 22.81 72.01 -12.44
C MET A 1 23.70 71.00 -13.13
N ARG A 2 24.35 70.09 -12.38
CA ARG A 2 25.28 69.06 -12.94
C ARG A 2 24.66 67.69 -12.69
N ARG A 3 24.30 67.03 -13.75
CA ARG A 3 23.85 65.62 -13.71
C ARG A 3 25.08 64.72 -13.56
N ARG A 4 25.13 63.90 -12.50
CA ARG A 4 26.12 62.83 -12.31
C ARG A 4 25.50 61.52 -12.82
N SER A 5 26.13 60.96 -13.86
CA SER A 5 25.83 59.59 -14.35
C SER A 5 26.51 58.60 -13.44
N LEU A 6 25.74 57.66 -12.90
CA LEU A 6 26.24 56.45 -12.20
C LEU A 6 26.36 55.33 -13.21
N LEU A 7 27.60 54.93 -13.49
CA LEU A 7 27.94 53.69 -14.21
C LEU A 7 27.76 52.55 -13.23
N ALA A 8 26.83 51.62 -13.55
CA ALA A 8 26.67 50.36 -12.85
C ALA A 8 27.69 49.35 -13.42
N ALA A 9 28.62 48.91 -12.59
CA ALA A 9 29.53 47.82 -12.89
C ALA A 9 28.78 46.48 -12.80
N LEU A 10 28.59 45.78 -13.93
CA LEU A 10 28.15 44.40 -13.94
C LEU A 10 29.32 43.51 -13.54
N SER A 11 29.28 42.93 -12.36
CA SER A 11 30.19 41.88 -11.92
C SER A 11 29.74 40.54 -12.54
N LEU A 12 30.53 40.04 -13.48
CA LEU A 12 30.44 38.68 -13.98
C LEU A 12 30.79 37.70 -12.84
N LEU A 13 29.77 37.03 -12.29
CA LEU A 13 29.98 35.84 -11.45
C LEU A 13 30.40 34.67 -12.35
N PRO A 14 31.45 33.90 -11.98
CA PRO A 14 31.82 32.69 -12.74
C PRO A 14 30.68 31.67 -12.58
N ALA A 15 30.23 31.13 -13.71
CA ALA A 15 29.30 29.99 -13.73
C ALA A 15 29.93 28.80 -13.00
N ALA A 16 29.31 28.39 -11.91
CA ALA A 16 29.66 27.14 -11.26
C ALA A 16 29.49 26.00 -12.26
N PRO A 17 30.45 25.02 -12.33
CA PRO A 17 30.27 23.85 -13.18
C PRO A 17 29.01 23.12 -12.73
N ALA A 18 28.08 22.88 -13.67
CA ALA A 18 26.94 22.00 -13.46
C ALA A 18 27.53 20.64 -13.08
N MET A 19 27.37 20.26 -11.82
CA MET A 19 27.61 18.89 -11.38
C MET A 19 26.69 18.03 -12.22
N ALA A 20 27.30 17.18 -13.05
CA ALA A 20 26.59 16.15 -13.79
C ALA A 20 25.72 15.36 -12.80
N SER A 21 24.42 15.52 -12.92
CA SER A 21 23.46 14.68 -12.22
C SER A 21 23.77 13.24 -12.63
N GLY A 22 24.36 12.47 -11.69
CA GLY A 22 24.55 11.04 -11.88
C GLY A 22 23.23 10.45 -12.36
N GLU A 23 23.30 9.77 -13.49
CA GLU A 23 22.17 9.07 -14.10
C GLU A 23 21.54 8.20 -13.00
N ALA A 24 20.36 8.58 -12.53
CA ALA A 24 19.66 7.83 -11.49
C ALA A 24 19.50 6.40 -12.02
N ALA A 25 20.14 5.43 -11.37
CA ALA A 25 20.16 4.05 -11.82
C ALA A 25 18.73 3.64 -12.16
N ARG A 26 18.52 3.14 -13.40
CA ARG A 26 17.22 2.75 -13.91
C ARG A 26 16.61 1.72 -12.96
N ARG A 27 15.45 2.02 -12.41
CA ARG A 27 14.71 1.09 -11.54
C ARG A 27 14.21 -0.09 -12.36
N ARG A 28 14.55 -1.29 -11.92
CA ARG A 28 14.12 -2.54 -12.58
C ARG A 28 12.62 -2.76 -12.42
N ARG A 29 12.03 -3.44 -13.39
CA ARG A 29 10.62 -3.82 -13.41
C ARG A 29 10.44 -5.22 -13.97
N SER A 30 9.32 -5.87 -13.66
CA SER A 30 9.03 -7.23 -14.13
C SER A 30 9.04 -7.41 -15.65
N ALA A 31 8.76 -6.34 -16.39
CA ALA A 31 8.80 -6.34 -17.83
C ALA A 31 10.23 -6.30 -18.43
N ASP A 32 11.26 -6.03 -17.64
CA ASP A 32 12.64 -5.98 -18.14
C ASP A 32 13.09 -7.37 -18.61
N PRO A 33 13.70 -7.48 -19.80
CA PRO A 33 14.00 -8.77 -20.42
C PRO A 33 15.09 -9.57 -19.72
N ASP A 34 15.96 -8.89 -18.99
CA ASP A 34 17.09 -9.45 -18.23
C ASP A 34 16.69 -9.97 -16.84
N ILE A 35 15.46 -9.76 -16.41
CA ILE A 35 14.95 -10.33 -15.16
C ILE A 35 14.72 -11.82 -15.33
N VAL A 36 15.50 -12.62 -14.60
CA VAL A 36 15.43 -14.08 -14.61
C VAL A 36 15.01 -14.59 -13.22
N PHE A 37 14.14 -15.60 -13.20
CA PHE A 37 13.72 -16.22 -11.95
C PHE A 37 14.93 -16.91 -11.29
N PRO A 38 15.16 -16.73 -9.97
CA PRO A 38 16.29 -17.31 -9.28
C PRO A 38 16.32 -18.83 -9.39
N ALA A 39 17.49 -19.41 -9.73
CA ALA A 39 17.65 -20.85 -9.74
C ALA A 39 17.48 -21.42 -8.33
N PRO A 40 16.81 -22.59 -8.17
CA PRO A 40 16.67 -23.24 -6.87
C PRO A 40 18.03 -23.58 -6.24
N GLY A 41 18.11 -23.38 -4.92
CA GLY A 41 19.32 -23.72 -4.15
C GLY A 41 19.50 -22.86 -2.91
N ARG A 42 20.08 -23.45 -1.86
CA ARG A 42 20.38 -22.76 -0.62
C ARG A 42 21.41 -21.65 -0.83
N ARG A 43 21.11 -20.46 -0.34
CA ARG A 43 21.96 -19.26 -0.48
C ARG A 43 22.95 -19.11 0.69
N ALA A 44 24.06 -18.43 0.44
CA ALA A 44 25.04 -18.13 1.49
C ALA A 44 24.44 -17.31 2.65
N TRP A 45 23.52 -16.39 2.35
CA TRP A 45 22.82 -15.59 3.36
C TRP A 45 21.92 -16.43 4.29
N ALA A 46 21.57 -17.67 3.90
CA ALA A 46 20.73 -18.56 4.72
C ALA A 46 21.38 -18.97 6.06
N VAL A 47 22.68 -18.72 6.23
CA VAL A 47 23.36 -18.84 7.53
C VAL A 47 22.88 -17.75 8.50
N GLN A 48 22.69 -16.53 8.00
CA GLN A 48 22.23 -15.37 8.80
C GLN A 48 20.69 -15.29 8.87
N VAL A 49 20.00 -15.78 7.83
CA VAL A 49 18.53 -15.80 7.72
C VAL A 49 18.08 -17.26 7.47
N PRO A 50 18.15 -18.12 8.49
CA PRO A 50 17.82 -19.55 8.33
C PRO A 50 16.33 -19.80 8.09
N GLN A 51 15.48 -18.83 8.37
CA GLN A 51 14.04 -18.84 8.21
C GLN A 51 13.55 -17.48 7.70
N ILE A 52 12.61 -17.50 6.74
CA ILE A 52 11.91 -16.29 6.26
C ILE A 52 10.51 -16.27 6.89
N ARG A 53 10.22 -15.25 7.70
CA ARG A 53 8.89 -15.03 8.27
C ARG A 53 8.21 -13.89 7.55
N ILE A 54 7.03 -14.15 6.98
CA ILE A 54 6.29 -13.21 6.14
C ILE A 54 5.06 -12.73 6.90
N GLY A 55 5.00 -11.43 7.18
CA GLY A 55 3.84 -10.80 7.79
C GLY A 55 2.67 -10.70 6.80
N LEU A 56 1.52 -11.14 7.24
CA LEU A 56 0.25 -11.01 6.49
C LEU A 56 -0.68 -10.07 7.26
N LEU A 57 -1.07 -8.97 6.60
CA LEU A 57 -2.00 -7.99 7.18
C LEU A 57 -3.35 -8.65 7.52
N GLY A 58 -3.94 -8.26 8.65
CA GLY A 58 -5.28 -8.65 9.05
C GLY A 58 -6.37 -8.10 8.12
N GLY A 59 -7.64 -8.25 8.53
CA GLY A 59 -8.76 -7.61 7.86
C GLY A 59 -9.42 -8.45 6.75
N GLU A 60 -9.24 -9.74 6.78
CA GLU A 60 -9.97 -10.77 6.04
C GLU A 60 -9.96 -12.08 6.81
N ASN A 61 -10.71 -13.09 6.36
CA ASN A 61 -10.68 -14.42 6.96
C ASN A 61 -9.25 -14.98 6.97
N GLU A 62 -8.78 -15.47 8.13
CA GLU A 62 -7.42 -15.96 8.31
C GLU A 62 -7.14 -17.22 7.47
N ALA A 63 -8.09 -18.16 7.42
CA ALA A 63 -7.91 -19.39 6.64
C ALA A 63 -7.80 -19.09 5.15
N ASP A 64 -8.63 -18.18 4.61
CA ASP A 64 -8.55 -17.70 3.22
C ASP A 64 -7.19 -17.07 2.92
N ARG A 65 -6.71 -16.23 3.84
CA ARG A 65 -5.43 -15.56 3.74
C ARG A 65 -4.27 -16.53 3.74
N LEU A 66 -4.24 -17.49 4.68
CA LEU A 66 -3.21 -18.50 4.76
C LEU A 66 -3.25 -19.43 3.53
N GLY A 67 -4.44 -19.84 3.07
CA GLY A 67 -4.61 -20.61 1.85
C GLY A 67 -4.09 -19.90 0.61
N ARG A 68 -4.35 -18.59 0.50
CA ARG A 68 -3.89 -17.75 -0.61
C ARG A 68 -2.37 -17.63 -0.67
N PHE A 69 -1.69 -17.51 0.47
CA PHE A 69 -0.23 -17.38 0.53
C PHE A 69 0.51 -18.72 0.62
N GLY A 70 -0.19 -19.84 0.78
CA GLY A 70 0.42 -21.17 0.87
C GLY A 70 1.34 -21.50 -0.31
N PRO A 71 0.85 -21.46 -1.57
CA PRO A 71 1.67 -21.75 -2.75
C PRO A 71 2.89 -20.81 -2.89
N TYR A 72 2.74 -19.53 -2.53
CA TYR A 72 3.83 -18.55 -2.52
C TYR A 72 4.89 -18.89 -1.48
N ARG A 73 4.50 -19.25 -0.25
CA ARG A 73 5.39 -19.73 0.81
C ARG A 73 6.20 -20.93 0.34
N ASP A 74 5.54 -21.92 -0.25
CA ASP A 74 6.16 -23.18 -0.68
C ASP A 74 7.14 -22.95 -1.83
N LEU A 75 6.79 -22.05 -2.76
CA LEU A 75 7.68 -21.66 -3.85
C LEU A 75 8.95 -20.94 -3.34
N LEU A 76 8.81 -20.01 -2.37
CA LEU A 76 9.96 -19.35 -1.75
C LEU A 76 10.87 -20.36 -1.04
N ALA A 77 10.29 -21.27 -0.26
CA ALA A 77 11.03 -22.31 0.45
C ALA A 77 11.79 -23.21 -0.52
N ALA A 78 11.15 -23.66 -1.61
CA ALA A 78 11.77 -24.50 -2.63
C ALA A 78 12.87 -23.75 -3.40
N THR A 79 12.67 -22.45 -3.67
CA THR A 79 13.67 -21.63 -4.42
C THR A 79 14.94 -21.41 -3.62
N PHE A 80 14.84 -21.07 -2.33
CA PHE A 80 16.00 -20.65 -1.54
C PHE A 80 16.51 -21.69 -0.54
N GLY A 81 15.84 -22.85 -0.41
CA GLY A 81 16.26 -23.92 0.48
C GLY A 81 16.27 -23.54 1.96
N VAL A 82 15.32 -22.69 2.37
CA VAL A 82 15.12 -22.24 3.76
C VAL A 82 13.66 -22.45 4.18
N GLU A 83 13.44 -22.56 5.48
CA GLU A 83 12.07 -22.58 6.01
C GLU A 83 11.37 -21.24 5.76
N VAL A 84 10.12 -21.25 5.35
CA VAL A 84 9.30 -20.05 5.19
C VAL A 84 8.03 -20.18 6.03
N ARG A 85 7.77 -19.21 6.89
CA ARG A 85 6.57 -19.17 7.75
C ARG A 85 5.71 -17.96 7.45
N LEU A 86 4.41 -18.15 7.49
CA LEU A 86 3.42 -17.08 7.41
C LEU A 86 3.05 -16.63 8.82
N PHE A 87 3.18 -15.33 9.08
CA PHE A 87 2.78 -14.68 10.31
C PHE A 87 1.46 -13.96 10.07
N ALA A 88 0.35 -14.60 10.42
CA ALA A 88 -0.99 -14.04 10.24
C ALA A 88 -1.31 -13.12 11.43
N ALA A 89 -1.21 -11.80 11.23
CA ALA A 89 -1.60 -10.83 12.24
C ALA A 89 -3.13 -10.68 12.31
N ALA A 90 -3.67 -10.38 13.47
CA ALA A 90 -5.09 -10.13 13.66
C ALA A 90 -5.53 -8.83 12.96
N ASP A 91 -4.65 -7.81 12.97
CA ASP A 91 -4.86 -6.49 12.40
C ASP A 91 -3.57 -5.97 11.73
N PHE A 92 -3.63 -4.73 11.20
CA PHE A 92 -2.48 -4.10 10.56
C PHE A 92 -1.39 -3.72 11.58
N ALA A 93 -1.77 -3.36 12.81
CA ALA A 93 -0.82 -3.00 13.86
C ALA A 93 0.06 -4.19 14.24
N GLY A 94 -0.47 -5.41 14.24
CA GLY A 94 0.29 -6.62 14.52
C GLY A 94 1.48 -6.82 13.58
N VAL A 95 1.35 -6.51 12.29
CA VAL A 95 2.47 -6.58 11.32
C VAL A 95 3.49 -5.46 11.58
N VAL A 96 3.03 -4.24 11.90
CA VAL A 96 3.91 -3.11 12.25
C VAL A 96 4.74 -3.46 13.49
N GLN A 97 4.12 -3.99 14.53
CA GLN A 97 4.79 -4.43 15.75
C GLN A 97 5.76 -5.59 15.51
N ALA A 98 5.39 -6.55 14.63
CA ALA A 98 6.24 -7.67 14.29
C ALA A 98 7.54 -7.24 13.59
N PHE A 99 7.52 -6.19 12.75
CA PHE A 99 8.73 -5.56 12.22
C PHE A 99 9.57 -4.92 13.32
N SER A 100 8.96 -4.11 14.17
CA SER A 100 9.64 -3.44 15.28
C SER A 100 10.32 -4.44 16.23
N ALA A 101 9.64 -5.56 16.50
CA ALA A 101 10.16 -6.65 17.34
C ALA A 101 11.07 -7.65 16.59
N ARG A 102 11.37 -7.42 15.30
CA ARG A 102 12.16 -8.33 14.45
C ARG A 102 11.61 -9.76 14.37
N GLN A 103 10.29 -9.89 14.46
CA GLN A 103 9.59 -11.18 14.38
C GLN A 103 9.30 -11.60 12.95
N ILE A 104 9.41 -10.70 11.98
CA ILE A 104 9.25 -10.96 10.54
C ILE A 104 10.39 -10.34 9.74
N GLU A 105 10.70 -10.93 8.59
CA GLU A 105 11.70 -10.45 7.65
C GLU A 105 11.09 -9.54 6.60
N MET A 106 9.84 -9.83 6.18
CA MET A 106 9.19 -9.10 5.10
C MET A 106 7.66 -9.12 5.22
N ALA A 107 7.02 -8.13 4.59
CA ALA A 107 5.57 -8.06 4.43
C ALA A 107 5.18 -7.14 3.26
N GLY A 108 4.10 -7.46 2.56
CA GLY A 108 3.40 -6.49 1.70
C GLY A 108 2.56 -5.55 2.58
N MET A 109 2.74 -4.24 2.43
CA MET A 109 2.06 -3.24 3.26
C MET A 109 1.50 -2.11 2.41
N GLY A 110 0.44 -1.46 2.86
CA GLY A 110 0.06 -0.16 2.31
C GLY A 110 1.08 0.93 2.70
N PRO A 111 1.17 2.07 1.96
CA PRO A 111 2.11 3.14 2.27
C PRO A 111 2.04 3.68 3.71
N SER A 112 0.82 3.78 4.27
CA SER A 112 0.64 4.18 5.68
C SER A 112 1.17 3.15 6.66
N GLY A 113 0.98 1.85 6.38
CA GLY A 113 1.53 0.75 7.18
C GLY A 113 3.06 0.74 7.15
N TYR A 114 3.65 0.92 5.94
CA TYR A 114 5.09 1.10 5.79
C TYR A 114 5.61 2.29 6.62
N ALA A 115 4.94 3.44 6.53
CA ALA A 115 5.32 4.63 7.30
C ALA A 115 5.27 4.37 8.82
N ALA A 116 4.24 3.66 9.32
CA ALA A 116 4.15 3.26 10.71
C ALA A 116 5.30 2.32 11.10
N ALA A 117 5.55 1.27 10.30
CA ALA A 117 6.65 0.33 10.55
C ALA A 117 8.02 1.03 10.53
N PHE A 118 8.24 2.00 9.62
CA PHE A 118 9.45 2.81 9.56
C PHE A 118 9.64 3.63 10.85
N MET A 119 8.59 4.29 11.31
CA MET A 119 8.65 5.09 12.54
C MET A 119 8.88 4.22 13.78
N ASP A 120 8.12 3.15 13.93
CA ASP A 120 8.13 2.29 15.13
C ASP A 120 9.39 1.42 15.21
N SER A 121 10.03 1.10 14.06
CA SER A 121 11.30 0.36 14.01
C SER A 121 12.56 1.25 14.03
N ASN A 122 12.41 2.58 14.25
CA ASN A 122 13.49 3.56 14.12
C ASN A 122 14.21 3.48 12.76
N GLY A 123 13.46 3.34 11.68
CA GLY A 123 13.98 3.29 10.33
C GLY A 123 14.55 1.93 9.91
N ASN A 124 14.34 0.85 10.69
CA ASN A 124 14.86 -0.48 10.38
C ASN A 124 13.98 -1.26 9.38
N VAL A 125 13.27 -0.59 8.51
CA VAL A 125 12.58 -1.17 7.36
C VAL A 125 12.87 -0.36 6.11
N GLU A 126 12.83 -1.03 4.96
CA GLU A 126 12.95 -0.40 3.64
C GLU A 126 12.01 -1.06 2.63
N PRO A 127 11.55 -0.32 1.60
CA PRO A 127 10.75 -0.88 0.54
C PRO A 127 11.67 -1.44 -0.54
N LEU A 128 11.29 -2.57 -1.13
CA LEU A 128 12.01 -3.14 -2.27
C LEU A 128 11.28 -2.88 -3.59
N LEU A 129 10.02 -3.23 -3.63
CA LEU A 129 9.21 -3.29 -4.83
C LEU A 129 7.80 -2.77 -4.54
N THR A 130 7.12 -2.31 -5.58
CA THR A 130 5.68 -2.03 -5.55
C THR A 130 4.99 -2.70 -6.73
N THR A 131 3.70 -3.01 -6.60
CA THR A 131 2.90 -3.61 -7.67
C THR A 131 2.70 -2.62 -8.80
N GLU A 132 2.79 -3.11 -10.03
CA GLU A 132 2.44 -2.39 -11.25
C GLU A 132 1.08 -2.86 -11.75
N GLU A 133 0.17 -1.92 -11.97
CA GLU A 133 -1.20 -2.17 -12.41
C GLU A 133 -1.27 -2.59 -13.88
N ALA A 134 -2.47 -2.96 -14.35
CA ALA A 134 -2.69 -3.45 -15.71
C ALA A 134 -2.35 -2.42 -16.81
N ASP A 135 -2.41 -1.12 -16.50
CA ASP A 135 -2.03 -0.02 -17.40
C ASP A 135 -0.57 0.43 -17.25
N GLY A 136 0.21 -0.25 -16.39
CA GLY A 136 1.60 0.07 -16.09
C GLY A 136 1.76 1.19 -15.04
N SER A 137 0.69 1.74 -14.49
CA SER A 137 0.76 2.66 -13.35
C SER A 137 1.17 1.92 -12.08
N ILE A 138 1.65 2.67 -11.09
CA ILE A 138 2.00 2.14 -9.75
C ILE A 138 1.11 2.77 -8.68
N SER A 139 -0.13 3.04 -9.04
CA SER A 139 -1.09 3.70 -8.16
C SER A 139 -2.45 3.01 -8.16
N TYR A 140 -3.17 3.17 -7.07
CA TYR A 140 -4.51 2.68 -6.85
C TYR A 140 -5.37 3.80 -6.24
N VAL A 141 -6.64 3.54 -5.93
CA VAL A 141 -7.54 4.53 -5.34
C VAL A 141 -8.24 4.00 -4.07
N SER A 142 -8.54 4.92 -3.18
CA SER A 142 -9.57 4.71 -2.16
C SER A 142 -10.94 5.00 -2.78
N VAL A 143 -11.92 4.18 -2.47
CA VAL A 143 -13.30 4.38 -2.90
C VAL A 143 -14.23 4.34 -1.70
N MET A 144 -15.25 5.22 -1.69
CA MET A 144 -16.34 5.16 -0.73
C MET A 144 -17.52 4.48 -1.39
N VAL A 145 -18.00 3.40 -0.79
CA VAL A 145 -19.11 2.59 -1.29
C VAL A 145 -20.31 2.66 -0.35
N VAL A 146 -21.49 2.64 -0.95
CA VAL A 146 -22.79 2.56 -0.27
C VAL A 146 -23.61 1.45 -0.90
N ARG A 147 -24.64 0.95 -0.19
CA ARG A 147 -25.61 0.06 -0.84
C ARG A 147 -26.38 0.81 -1.91
N ARG A 148 -26.63 0.14 -3.02
CA ARG A 148 -27.41 0.71 -4.12
C ARG A 148 -28.87 1.02 -3.71
N ASP A 149 -29.43 0.19 -2.84
CA ASP A 149 -30.79 0.33 -2.30
C ASP A 149 -30.93 1.41 -1.20
N SER A 150 -29.82 2.04 -0.78
CA SER A 150 -29.83 3.08 0.25
C SER A 150 -30.40 4.43 -0.24
N GLY A 151 -30.51 4.63 -1.54
CA GLY A 151 -30.89 5.91 -2.15
C GLY A 151 -29.75 6.95 -2.13
N ILE A 152 -28.60 6.68 -1.51
CA ILE A 152 -27.43 7.57 -1.47
C ILE A 152 -26.72 7.48 -2.81
N THR A 153 -26.51 8.64 -3.46
CA THR A 153 -25.90 8.72 -4.79
C THR A 153 -24.70 9.67 -4.86
N SER A 154 -24.45 10.44 -3.79
CA SER A 154 -23.35 11.39 -3.73
C SER A 154 -22.77 11.50 -2.33
N LEU A 155 -21.54 12.07 -2.24
CA LEU A 155 -20.87 12.31 -0.98
C LEU A 155 -21.63 13.30 -0.07
N GLU A 156 -22.31 14.30 -0.64
CA GLU A 156 -23.08 15.29 0.12
C GLU A 156 -24.23 14.64 0.91
N GLN A 157 -24.83 13.58 0.36
CA GLN A 157 -25.90 12.84 1.01
C GLN A 157 -25.42 11.96 2.18
N MET A 158 -24.09 11.87 2.38
CA MET A 158 -23.51 11.24 3.56
C MET A 158 -23.57 12.11 4.83
N ARG A 159 -24.04 13.36 4.72
CA ARG A 159 -24.20 14.23 5.90
C ARG A 159 -25.14 13.58 6.93
N GLY A 160 -24.65 13.44 8.17
CA GLY A 160 -25.37 12.79 9.25
C GLY A 160 -25.43 11.25 9.18
N ARG A 161 -24.89 10.64 8.13
CA ARG A 161 -24.81 9.19 7.94
C ARG A 161 -23.60 8.57 8.62
N SER A 162 -23.57 7.24 8.68
CA SER A 162 -22.50 6.48 9.30
C SER A 162 -21.48 6.01 8.28
N LEU A 163 -20.16 6.12 8.64
CA LEU A 163 -19.03 5.72 7.80
C LEU A 163 -18.16 4.70 8.53
N ALA A 164 -17.91 3.57 7.91
CA ALA A 164 -16.92 2.57 8.34
C ALA A 164 -15.54 2.88 7.71
N TRP A 165 -14.55 3.11 8.57
CA TRP A 165 -13.13 3.05 8.22
C TRP A 165 -12.66 1.60 8.26
N ALA A 166 -11.65 1.24 7.45
CA ALA A 166 -11.12 -0.13 7.47
C ALA A 166 -10.26 -0.39 8.73
N ASP A 167 -9.08 0.24 8.82
CA ASP A 167 -8.11 0.07 9.90
C ASP A 167 -7.32 1.37 10.11
N PRO A 168 -6.94 1.76 11.34
CA PRO A 168 -6.17 2.97 11.62
C PRO A 168 -4.83 3.08 10.88
N ASN A 169 -4.22 1.96 10.52
CA ASN A 169 -2.96 1.89 9.78
C ASN A 169 -3.17 1.74 8.26
N SER A 170 -4.43 1.62 7.80
CA SER A 170 -4.74 1.53 6.38
C SER A 170 -4.52 2.87 5.68
N THR A 171 -3.90 2.84 4.50
CA THR A 171 -3.73 4.01 3.64
C THR A 171 -5.06 4.44 3.04
N SER A 172 -5.68 3.57 2.24
CA SER A 172 -6.93 3.84 1.53
C SER A 172 -8.19 3.64 2.38
N GLY A 173 -8.08 2.86 3.46
CA GLY A 173 -9.18 2.65 4.39
C GLY A 173 -9.27 3.67 5.51
N TYR A 174 -8.31 4.61 5.61
CA TYR A 174 -8.32 5.62 6.66
C TYR A 174 -7.49 6.87 6.34
N LEU A 175 -6.15 6.76 6.20
CA LEU A 175 -5.26 7.93 6.18
C LEU A 175 -5.60 8.88 5.03
N ILE A 176 -5.60 8.38 3.80
CA ILE A 176 -5.81 9.19 2.59
C ILE A 176 -7.24 9.73 2.48
N PRO A 177 -8.31 8.89 2.60
CA PRO A 177 -9.66 9.45 2.52
C PRO A 177 -9.91 10.49 3.62
N ARG A 178 -9.41 10.28 4.83
CA ARG A 178 -9.52 11.27 5.90
C ARG A 178 -8.83 12.59 5.56
N PHE A 179 -7.62 12.53 4.98
CA PHE A 179 -6.87 13.70 4.56
C PHE A 179 -7.56 14.45 3.40
N GLN A 180 -7.97 13.72 2.36
CA GLN A 180 -8.57 14.35 1.16
C GLN A 180 -9.98 14.88 1.42
N LEU A 181 -10.79 14.18 2.21
CA LEU A 181 -12.11 14.70 2.62
C LEU A 181 -11.97 16.02 3.41
N ARG A 182 -11.01 16.11 4.32
CA ARG A 182 -10.71 17.36 5.02
C ARG A 182 -10.26 18.49 4.09
N ALA A 183 -9.43 18.18 3.10
CA ALA A 183 -9.01 19.15 2.09
C ALA A 183 -10.19 19.65 1.24
N GLN A 184 -11.25 18.84 1.10
CA GLN A 184 -12.52 19.21 0.47
C GLN A 184 -13.50 19.94 1.44
N GLY A 185 -13.06 20.31 2.65
CA GLY A 185 -13.89 20.96 3.64
C GLY A 185 -14.85 20.04 4.42
N ILE A 186 -14.69 18.71 4.29
CA ILE A 186 -15.54 17.72 4.95
C ILE A 186 -14.93 17.34 6.30
N GLY A 187 -15.65 17.61 7.36
CA GLY A 187 -15.27 17.22 8.72
C GLY A 187 -15.39 15.70 8.91
N VAL A 188 -14.29 15.05 9.25
CA VAL A 188 -14.22 13.56 9.33
C VAL A 188 -14.31 13.02 10.76
N GLU A 189 -14.35 13.90 11.77
CA GLU A 189 -14.59 13.48 13.15
C GLU A 189 -16.08 13.17 13.34
N PRO A 190 -16.43 12.24 14.24
CA PRO A 190 -17.83 11.92 14.56
C PRO A 190 -18.63 13.18 14.92
N GLY A 191 -19.83 13.31 14.37
CA GLY A 191 -20.72 14.45 14.62
C GLY A 191 -20.40 15.73 13.85
N GLN A 192 -19.34 15.77 13.02
CA GLN A 192 -19.08 16.92 12.14
C GLN A 192 -19.89 16.83 10.83
N PHE A 193 -19.41 16.04 9.87
CA PHE A 193 -20.14 15.77 8.64
C PHE A 193 -20.84 14.42 8.71
N PHE A 194 -20.10 13.36 9.11
CA PHE A 194 -20.68 12.06 9.40
C PHE A 194 -21.27 12.05 10.81
N GLY A 195 -22.49 11.49 10.96
CA GLY A 195 -23.11 11.35 12.29
C GLY A 195 -22.33 10.39 13.17
N ARG A 196 -21.83 9.30 12.60
CA ARG A 196 -21.02 8.28 13.27
C ARG A 196 -19.90 7.79 12.35
N THR A 197 -18.73 7.57 12.91
CA THR A 197 -17.65 6.84 12.23
C THR A 197 -17.09 5.76 13.16
N GLY A 198 -16.51 4.69 12.59
CA GLY A 198 -15.87 3.62 13.36
C GLY A 198 -14.98 2.76 12.48
N PHE A 199 -14.14 1.95 13.10
CA PHE A 199 -13.26 1.01 12.40
C PHE A 199 -13.92 -0.37 12.33
N ALA A 200 -13.89 -1.00 11.15
CA ALA A 200 -14.45 -2.32 10.94
C ALA A 200 -13.43 -3.46 11.09
N GLY A 201 -12.13 -3.13 11.25
CA GLY A 201 -11.05 -4.09 11.40
C GLY A 201 -10.36 -4.48 10.09
N GLY A 202 -10.86 -4.02 8.93
CA GLY A 202 -10.25 -4.25 7.62
C GLY A 202 -11.16 -3.89 6.46
N HIS A 203 -10.65 -4.02 5.25
CA HIS A 203 -11.36 -3.61 4.05
C HIS A 203 -12.57 -4.49 3.73
N GLU A 204 -12.42 -5.80 3.86
CA GLU A 204 -13.51 -6.78 3.63
C GLU A 204 -14.62 -6.57 4.67
N GLN A 205 -14.25 -6.49 5.96
CA GLN A 205 -15.19 -6.24 7.05
C GLN A 205 -15.94 -4.92 6.89
N ALA A 206 -15.28 -3.86 6.41
CA ALA A 206 -15.92 -2.56 6.20
C ALA A 206 -17.01 -2.64 5.12
N VAL A 207 -16.74 -3.34 4.01
CA VAL A 207 -17.73 -3.56 2.94
C VAL A 207 -18.87 -4.47 3.44
N VAL A 208 -18.54 -5.56 4.15
CA VAL A 208 -19.54 -6.46 4.75
C VAL A 208 -20.44 -5.71 5.74
N ALA A 209 -19.89 -4.79 6.54
CA ALA A 209 -20.69 -3.97 7.46
C ALA A 209 -21.69 -3.07 6.74
N VAL A 210 -21.37 -2.59 5.53
CA VAL A 210 -22.31 -1.85 4.67
C VAL A 210 -23.38 -2.77 4.12
N LEU A 211 -23.02 -3.93 3.57
CA LEU A 211 -23.97 -4.91 3.05
C LEU A 211 -24.96 -5.36 4.14
N ASN A 212 -24.49 -5.54 5.37
CA ASN A 212 -25.28 -5.91 6.54
C ASN A 212 -26.00 -4.71 7.21
N ARG A 213 -26.01 -3.52 6.60
CA ARG A 213 -26.71 -2.33 7.12
C ARG A 213 -26.21 -1.83 8.49
N GLN A 214 -25.00 -2.21 8.90
CA GLN A 214 -24.37 -1.73 10.13
C GLN A 214 -23.80 -0.31 9.97
N TYR A 215 -23.41 0.04 8.75
CA TYR A 215 -22.99 1.36 8.32
C TYR A 215 -23.64 1.73 6.99
N ASP A 216 -23.81 3.04 6.74
CA ASP A 216 -24.35 3.55 5.47
C ASP A 216 -23.31 3.50 4.36
N ALA A 217 -22.05 3.78 4.70
CA ALA A 217 -20.93 3.73 3.77
C ALA A 217 -19.68 3.08 4.39
N ALA A 218 -18.78 2.64 3.53
CA ALA A 218 -17.42 2.23 3.90
C ALA A 218 -16.40 2.78 2.92
N VAL A 219 -15.17 2.96 3.37
CA VAL A 219 -14.01 3.20 2.50
C VAL A 219 -13.20 1.92 2.33
N THR A 220 -12.84 1.64 1.08
CA THR A 220 -12.03 0.48 0.71
C THR A 220 -11.10 0.84 -0.45
N TRP A 221 -10.45 -0.14 -1.07
CA TRP A 221 -9.53 0.11 -2.15
C TRP A 221 -9.86 -0.68 -3.43
N ALA A 222 -9.50 -0.10 -4.55
CA ALA A 222 -9.57 -0.69 -5.87
C ALA A 222 -8.43 -0.14 -6.74
N SER A 223 -8.06 -0.86 -7.81
CA SER A 223 -7.10 -0.34 -8.79
C SER A 223 -7.57 0.96 -9.45
N GLY A 224 -8.88 1.15 -9.56
CA GLY A 224 -9.46 2.26 -10.31
C GLY A 224 -9.45 2.05 -11.82
N ILE A 225 -8.99 0.89 -12.29
CA ILE A 225 -8.83 0.48 -13.68
C ILE A 225 -9.84 -0.64 -13.98
N GLY A 226 -10.40 -0.66 -15.19
CA GLY A 226 -11.44 -1.60 -15.59
C GLY A 226 -12.83 -1.18 -15.13
N GLU A 227 -13.80 -2.09 -15.28
CA GLU A 227 -15.20 -1.83 -15.04
C GLU A 227 -15.56 -1.86 -13.54
N GLU A 228 -16.24 -0.81 -13.07
CA GLU A 228 -16.75 -0.75 -11.69
C GLU A 228 -17.72 -1.91 -11.40
N SER A 229 -18.54 -2.29 -12.39
CA SER A 229 -19.48 -3.39 -12.29
C SER A 229 -18.85 -4.75 -12.03
N GLU A 230 -17.54 -4.90 -12.30
CA GLU A 230 -16.75 -6.10 -12.04
C GLU A 230 -15.86 -6.00 -10.79
N GLY A 231 -15.92 -4.88 -10.08
CA GLY A 231 -15.04 -4.59 -8.93
C GLY A 231 -13.64 -4.14 -9.34
N PHE A 232 -13.47 -3.61 -10.56
CA PHE A 232 -12.20 -3.21 -11.19
C PHE A 232 -11.28 -4.39 -11.54
N THR A 233 -10.04 -4.13 -11.94
CA THR A 233 -9.07 -5.18 -12.32
C THR A 233 -8.41 -5.83 -11.10
N ARG A 234 -8.27 -5.09 -9.98
CA ARG A 234 -7.60 -5.51 -8.75
C ARG A 234 -8.15 -4.75 -7.55
N GLY A 235 -8.06 -5.33 -6.38
CA GLY A 235 -8.41 -4.66 -5.13
C GLY A 235 -9.35 -5.48 -4.24
N ASN A 236 -9.82 -4.84 -3.16
CA ASN A 236 -10.70 -5.52 -2.22
C ASN A 236 -12.07 -5.84 -2.83
N LEU A 237 -12.63 -4.92 -3.63
CA LEU A 237 -13.93 -5.18 -4.29
C LEU A 237 -13.82 -6.35 -5.27
N ARG A 238 -12.77 -6.38 -6.11
CA ARG A 238 -12.50 -7.49 -7.03
C ARG A 238 -12.35 -8.81 -6.29
N ALA A 239 -11.55 -8.82 -5.23
CA ALA A 239 -11.34 -10.04 -4.44
C ALA A 239 -12.65 -10.55 -3.80
N MET A 240 -13.53 -9.66 -3.33
CA MET A 240 -14.83 -10.04 -2.78
C MET A 240 -15.78 -10.59 -3.85
N VAL A 241 -15.77 -10.02 -5.05
CA VAL A 241 -16.53 -10.54 -6.20
C VAL A 241 -16.05 -11.95 -6.57
N GLU A 242 -14.74 -12.16 -6.67
CA GLU A 242 -14.14 -13.45 -7.00
C GLU A 242 -14.40 -14.54 -5.94
N LYS A 243 -14.53 -14.14 -4.67
CA LYS A 243 -14.95 -15.02 -3.56
C LYS A 243 -16.46 -15.29 -3.52
N GLY A 244 -17.25 -14.62 -4.34
CA GLY A 244 -18.72 -14.68 -4.27
C GLY A 244 -19.33 -14.01 -3.02
N LEU A 245 -18.57 -13.14 -2.35
CA LEU A 245 -19.02 -12.38 -1.17
C LEU A 245 -19.70 -11.05 -1.53
N LEU A 246 -19.56 -10.61 -2.78
CA LEU A 246 -20.07 -9.34 -3.26
C LEU A 246 -20.58 -9.46 -4.69
N ASP A 247 -21.78 -8.94 -4.94
CA ASP A 247 -22.25 -8.56 -6.27
C ASP A 247 -22.15 -7.03 -6.38
N MET A 248 -21.44 -6.50 -7.36
CA MET A 248 -21.30 -5.05 -7.54
C MET A 248 -22.63 -4.35 -7.90
N ARG A 249 -23.67 -5.12 -8.27
CA ARG A 249 -25.04 -4.60 -8.41
C ARG A 249 -25.65 -4.14 -7.07
N ASP A 250 -25.11 -4.62 -5.94
CA ASP A 250 -25.58 -4.25 -4.60
C ASP A 250 -24.91 -2.97 -4.07
N LEU A 251 -23.80 -2.55 -4.68
CA LEU A 251 -23.04 -1.38 -4.27
C LEU A 251 -23.04 -0.27 -5.33
N ARG A 252 -22.68 0.93 -4.87
CA ARG A 252 -22.37 2.11 -5.67
C ARG A 252 -21.15 2.79 -5.09
N VAL A 253 -20.21 3.19 -5.94
CA VAL A 253 -19.13 4.10 -5.56
C VAL A 253 -19.64 5.54 -5.62
N ILE A 254 -19.53 6.28 -4.53
CA ILE A 254 -20.00 7.68 -4.43
C ILE A 254 -18.85 8.68 -4.29
N TRP A 255 -17.63 8.21 -4.07
CA TRP A 255 -16.43 9.04 -3.99
C TRP A 255 -15.19 8.21 -4.31
N ARG A 256 -14.19 8.85 -4.93
CA ARG A 256 -12.86 8.29 -5.19
C ARG A 256 -11.79 9.28 -4.74
N SER A 257 -10.67 8.75 -4.26
CA SER A 257 -9.48 9.54 -3.97
C SER A 257 -8.72 9.92 -5.25
N GLU A 258 -7.83 10.90 -5.13
CA GLU A 258 -6.69 11.01 -6.04
C GLU A 258 -5.84 9.71 -5.99
N PRO A 259 -5.05 9.44 -7.04
CA PRO A 259 -4.17 8.27 -7.09
C PRO A 259 -3.25 8.18 -5.87
N ILE A 260 -3.13 6.99 -5.33
CA ILE A 260 -2.30 6.65 -4.18
C ILE A 260 -1.20 5.71 -4.68
N LEU A 261 0.06 5.99 -4.39
CA LEU A 261 1.15 5.06 -4.69
C LEU A 261 0.85 3.68 -4.09
N ASN A 262 1.03 2.61 -4.87
CA ASN A 262 0.87 1.24 -4.40
C ASN A 262 1.81 0.95 -3.23
N GLY A 263 1.37 0.09 -2.33
CA GLY A 263 2.14 -0.28 -1.14
C GLY A 263 3.38 -1.09 -1.47
N PRO A 264 4.44 -0.97 -0.66
CA PRO A 264 5.67 -1.69 -0.92
C PRO A 264 5.67 -3.12 -0.39
N LEU A 265 6.41 -3.99 -1.07
CA LEU A 265 7.06 -5.12 -0.42
C LEU A 265 8.12 -4.54 0.50
N THR A 266 7.88 -4.63 1.79
CA THR A 266 8.74 -4.10 2.86
C THR A 266 9.61 -5.21 3.44
N VAL A 267 10.88 -4.93 3.66
CA VAL A 267 11.82 -5.83 4.36
C VAL A 267 12.53 -5.09 5.50
N ARG A 268 13.08 -5.83 6.44
CA ARG A 268 13.99 -5.22 7.42
C ARG A 268 15.28 -4.76 6.76
N ARG A 269 15.74 -3.56 7.12
CA ARG A 269 16.95 -2.95 6.57
C ARG A 269 18.23 -3.67 7.02
N ASP A 270 18.23 -4.24 8.23
CA ASP A 270 19.36 -4.96 8.81
C ASP A 270 19.61 -6.35 8.21
N LEU A 271 18.80 -6.79 7.24
CA LEU A 271 19.01 -8.05 6.53
C LEU A 271 20.15 -7.94 5.51
N PRO A 272 20.85 -9.05 5.19
CA PRO A 272 21.93 -9.06 4.18
C PRO A 272 21.44 -8.53 2.82
N GLU A 273 22.27 -7.74 2.14
CA GLU A 273 21.91 -7.20 0.81
C GLU A 273 21.66 -8.31 -0.20
N ALA A 274 22.43 -9.41 -0.14
CA ALA A 274 22.22 -10.58 -1.00
C ALA A 274 20.84 -11.23 -0.79
N PHE A 275 20.30 -11.22 0.44
CA PHE A 275 18.92 -11.64 0.71
C PHE A 275 17.92 -10.70 0.03
N LYS A 276 18.11 -9.40 0.20
CA LYS A 276 17.21 -8.39 -0.38
C LYS A 276 17.22 -8.43 -1.91
N GLU A 277 18.39 -8.67 -2.52
CA GLU A 277 18.52 -8.82 -3.95
C GLU A 277 17.82 -10.09 -4.48
N ASP A 278 17.98 -11.23 -3.81
CA ASP A 278 17.26 -12.45 -4.14
C ASP A 278 15.71 -12.25 -4.02
N MET A 279 15.24 -11.49 -3.02
CA MET A 279 13.81 -11.16 -2.89
C MET A 279 13.35 -10.24 -4.02
N ARG A 280 14.16 -9.26 -4.45
CA ARG A 280 13.84 -8.41 -5.62
C ARG A 280 13.70 -9.26 -6.88
N LEU A 281 14.71 -10.07 -7.21
CA LEU A 281 14.71 -10.91 -8.42
C LEU A 281 13.56 -11.91 -8.42
N PHE A 282 13.31 -12.57 -7.28
CA PHE A 282 12.20 -13.51 -7.14
C PHE A 282 10.86 -12.86 -7.50
N HIS A 283 10.55 -11.71 -6.90
CA HIS A 283 9.27 -11.04 -7.13
C HIS A 283 9.18 -10.40 -8.52
N LEU A 284 10.26 -9.77 -9.00
CA LEU A 284 10.28 -9.23 -10.36
C LEU A 284 10.01 -10.30 -11.42
N ALA A 285 10.54 -11.51 -11.24
CA ALA A 285 10.35 -12.61 -12.17
C ALA A 285 9.02 -13.39 -11.96
N LEU A 286 8.42 -13.31 -10.77
CA LEU A 286 7.24 -14.08 -10.37
C LEU A 286 6.06 -13.97 -11.36
N PRO A 287 5.69 -12.79 -11.89
CA PRO A 287 4.54 -12.67 -12.79
C PRO A 287 4.66 -13.49 -14.07
N ARG A 288 5.89 -13.65 -14.58
CA ARG A 288 6.18 -14.44 -15.79
C ARG A 288 6.38 -15.91 -15.49
N ALA A 289 7.12 -16.20 -14.40
CA ALA A 289 7.47 -17.57 -14.05
C ALA A 289 6.29 -18.34 -13.42
N TYR A 290 5.50 -17.67 -12.57
CA TYR A 290 4.39 -18.29 -11.82
C TYR A 290 3.17 -17.34 -11.78
N PRO A 291 2.53 -17.06 -12.91
CA PRO A 291 1.46 -16.07 -13.03
C PRO A 291 0.24 -16.37 -12.16
N ALA A 292 -0.04 -17.62 -11.86
CA ALA A 292 -1.15 -18.01 -10.99
C ALA A 292 -0.89 -17.58 -9.54
N ILE A 293 0.33 -17.82 -9.02
CA ILE A 293 0.73 -17.42 -7.68
C ILE A 293 0.74 -15.89 -7.57
N TYR A 294 1.30 -15.21 -8.58
CA TYR A 294 1.29 -13.73 -8.62
C TYR A 294 -0.13 -13.17 -8.51
N ARG A 295 -1.06 -13.59 -9.39
CA ARG A 295 -2.45 -13.12 -9.36
C ARG A 295 -3.15 -13.40 -8.04
N GLN A 296 -2.83 -14.55 -7.42
CA GLN A 296 -3.44 -14.96 -6.15
C GLN A 296 -3.00 -14.05 -5.00
N ILE A 297 -1.70 -13.75 -4.85
CA ILE A 297 -1.21 -12.91 -3.76
C ILE A 297 -1.56 -11.42 -3.96
N GLU A 298 -1.61 -10.95 -5.22
CA GLU A 298 -1.91 -9.55 -5.57
C GLU A 298 -3.40 -9.25 -5.72
N ARG A 299 -4.29 -10.24 -5.58
CA ARG A 299 -5.76 -10.10 -5.62
C ARG A 299 -6.27 -9.53 -6.94
N GLY A 300 -5.82 -10.08 -8.06
CA GLY A 300 -6.27 -9.71 -9.40
C GLY A 300 -5.14 -9.54 -10.41
N ALA A 301 -5.43 -8.80 -11.46
CA ALA A 301 -4.55 -8.60 -12.60
C ALA A 301 -3.69 -7.33 -12.45
N GLY A 302 -2.37 -7.50 -12.46
CA GLY A 302 -1.37 -6.45 -12.63
C GLY A 302 -0.32 -6.91 -13.63
N THR A 303 0.60 -6.05 -14.02
CA THR A 303 1.69 -6.38 -14.97
C THR A 303 2.96 -6.86 -14.28
N GLY A 304 3.04 -6.73 -12.96
CA GLY A 304 4.19 -7.18 -12.19
C GLY A 304 4.58 -6.25 -11.07
N TYR A 305 5.88 -6.08 -10.91
CA TYR A 305 6.48 -5.24 -9.89
C TYR A 305 7.48 -4.25 -10.48
N ARG A 306 7.69 -3.15 -9.77
CA ARG A 306 8.69 -2.13 -10.04
C ARG A 306 9.48 -1.80 -8.76
N GLU A 307 10.78 -1.59 -8.88
CA GLU A 307 11.61 -1.15 -7.75
C GLU A 307 11.20 0.24 -7.25
N VAL A 308 11.21 0.38 -5.94
CA VAL A 308 10.93 1.62 -5.22
C VAL A 308 11.95 1.83 -4.11
N THR A 309 12.00 3.04 -3.59
CA THR A 309 12.88 3.45 -2.51
C THR A 309 12.09 4.15 -1.40
N HIS A 310 12.74 4.39 -0.27
CA HIS A 310 12.13 5.15 0.83
C HIS A 310 11.64 6.53 0.40
N ALA A 311 12.36 7.21 -0.51
CA ALA A 311 11.98 8.54 -1.01
C ALA A 311 10.57 8.57 -1.64
N ASP A 312 10.13 7.47 -2.25
CA ASP A 312 8.78 7.36 -2.83
C ASP A 312 7.67 7.38 -1.76
N TYR A 313 8.01 7.04 -0.52
CA TYR A 313 7.05 6.92 0.60
C TYR A 313 7.21 8.01 1.66
N GLU A 314 8.14 8.95 1.54
CA GLU A 314 8.37 10.03 2.51
C GLU A 314 7.12 10.86 2.80
N LEU A 315 6.27 11.09 1.80
CA LEU A 315 5.01 11.80 1.99
C LEU A 315 4.14 11.13 3.06
N PHE A 316 4.03 9.80 3.00
CA PHE A 316 3.21 9.04 3.97
C PHE A 316 3.83 9.04 5.37
N VAL A 317 5.16 9.03 5.46
CA VAL A 317 5.87 9.18 6.75
C VAL A 317 5.55 10.55 7.36
N ARG A 318 5.65 11.63 6.59
CA ARG A 318 5.30 12.98 7.06
C ARG A 318 3.83 13.09 7.49
N MET A 319 2.90 12.56 6.69
CA MET A 319 1.46 12.55 7.04
C MET A 319 1.20 11.83 8.37
N ARG A 320 1.86 10.70 8.62
CA ARG A 320 1.75 9.97 9.89
C ARG A 320 2.36 10.72 11.06
N GLN A 321 3.49 11.39 10.87
CA GLN A 321 4.12 12.24 11.88
C GLN A 321 3.20 13.42 12.26
N GLU A 322 2.59 14.08 11.29
CA GLU A 322 1.64 15.18 11.49
C GLU A 322 0.40 14.68 12.25
N GLU A 323 -0.15 13.52 11.88
CA GLU A 323 -1.29 12.91 12.58
C GLU A 323 -0.94 12.60 14.05
N ALA A 324 0.22 12.00 14.30
CA ALA A 324 0.69 11.70 15.66
C ALA A 324 0.88 12.99 16.49
N ALA A 325 1.45 14.04 15.90
CA ALA A 325 1.62 15.33 16.53
C ALA A 325 0.25 16.00 16.84
N ALA A 326 -0.71 15.89 15.94
CA ALA A 326 -2.06 16.42 16.15
C ALA A 326 -2.82 15.69 17.27
N ARG A 327 -2.64 14.38 17.40
CA ARG A 327 -3.22 13.60 18.52
C ARG A 327 -2.66 14.04 19.88
N ARG A 328 -1.31 14.19 19.99
CA ARG A 328 -0.65 14.65 21.24
C ARG A 328 -1.09 16.04 21.70
N ARG A 329 -1.51 16.92 20.75
CA ARG A 329 -2.00 18.27 21.10
C ARG A 329 -3.44 18.29 21.60
N ARG A 330 -4.19 17.19 21.45
CA ARG A 330 -5.59 17.06 21.87
C ARG A 330 -5.75 16.25 23.18
N SER A 331 -4.72 15.46 23.54
CA SER A 331 -4.61 14.77 24.84
C SER A 331 -4.00 15.70 25.91
#